data_90036ede46105734e2262062921e7deb
#
_entry.id   90036ede46105734e2262062921e7deb
#
_cell.length_a   1.000
_cell.length_b   1.000
_cell.length_c   1.000
_cell.angle_alpha   90.00
_cell.angle_beta   90.00
_cell.angle_gamma   90.00
#
_symmetry.space_group_name_H-M   'P 1'
#
loop_
_entity.id
_entity.type
_entity.pdbx_description
1 polymer ?
#
loop_
_entity_poly.entity_id
_entity_poly.type
_entity_poly.pdbx_seq_one_letter_code
_entity_poly.pdbx_strand_id
1 'polypeptide(L)'
;MITFRLGTMGRMGNAMFQIAACVAHAERVRDVAIFPRWPYAKYFKYPITQSRINYSSLFVEKEFTFSKLPESRNMCLHGYFQSEKYFKECPKIKEIFQPCSFLDKKTAMDYSGTCSIHVRRGDYIQLSNYHRLLDIEYYLMAMDMMDSRFLLFSDDINWCKQNFGGVEFYHEDQMMDFFTMMKCENHIIANSSYSWWAA
;
A
#
# COMPACT_ATOMS: atom_id res chain seq x y z
N MET A 1 13.91 -13.74 15.10
CA MET A 1 13.00 -12.69 14.56
C MET A 1 12.92 -12.80 13.04
N ILE A 2 11.79 -12.42 12.47
CA ILE A 2 11.64 -12.15 11.03
C ILE A 2 11.68 -10.64 10.86
N THR A 3 12.45 -10.15 9.89
CA THR A 3 12.66 -8.71 9.71
C THR A 3 12.83 -8.31 8.25
N PHE A 4 12.82 -7.00 8.01
CA PHE A 4 13.11 -6.34 6.73
C PHE A 4 13.86 -5.02 6.99
N ARG A 5 14.77 -4.65 6.10
CA ARG A 5 15.44 -3.33 6.15
C ARG A 5 14.55 -2.26 5.53
N LEU A 6 13.48 -1.86 6.23
CA LEU A 6 12.51 -0.88 5.72
C LEU A 6 13.18 0.42 5.28
N GLY A 7 12.65 1.02 4.21
CA GLY A 7 13.15 2.27 3.65
C GLY A 7 14.28 2.10 2.61
N THR A 8 14.75 0.88 2.36
CA THR A 8 15.79 0.62 1.35
C THR A 8 15.23 0.26 -0.03
N MET A 9 13.97 -0.17 -0.09
CA MET A 9 13.31 -0.60 -1.32
C MET A 9 11.89 -0.05 -1.39
N GLY A 10 11.68 0.91 -2.27
CA GLY A 10 10.39 1.52 -2.51
C GLY A 10 9.91 2.48 -1.40
N ARG A 11 8.65 2.89 -1.49
CA ARG A 11 7.98 3.83 -0.58
C ARG A 11 7.00 3.10 0.34
N MET A 12 6.06 3.85 0.98
CA MET A 12 5.10 3.35 1.96
C MET A 12 4.38 2.06 1.52
N GLY A 13 3.75 2.04 0.34
CA GLY A 13 3.01 0.87 -0.12
C GLY A 13 3.89 -0.38 -0.28
N ASN A 14 5.14 -0.22 -0.76
CA ASN A 14 6.09 -1.32 -0.83
C ASN A 14 6.50 -1.80 0.57
N ALA A 15 6.73 -0.88 1.51
CA ALA A 15 7.03 -1.23 2.90
C ALA A 15 5.86 -2.00 3.56
N MET A 16 4.62 -1.69 3.22
CA MET A 16 3.46 -2.44 3.71
C MET A 16 3.48 -3.90 3.24
N PHE A 17 3.79 -4.17 1.97
CA PHE A 17 3.99 -5.55 1.47
C PHE A 17 5.11 -6.27 2.21
N GLN A 18 6.23 -5.60 2.43
CA GLN A 18 7.38 -6.14 3.15
C GLN A 18 7.05 -6.48 4.61
N ILE A 19 6.33 -5.59 5.30
CA ILE A 19 5.85 -5.80 6.67
C ILE A 19 4.85 -6.96 6.70
N ALA A 20 3.88 -6.98 5.79
CA ALA A 20 2.87 -8.02 5.71
C ALA A 20 3.49 -9.41 5.51
N ALA A 21 4.42 -9.54 4.56
CA ALA A 21 5.14 -10.78 4.32
C ALA A 21 5.94 -11.25 5.55
N CYS A 22 6.63 -10.31 6.23
CA CYS A 22 7.39 -10.63 7.46
C CYS A 22 6.46 -11.06 8.60
N VAL A 23 5.36 -10.35 8.83
CA VAL A 23 4.42 -10.68 9.92
C VAL A 23 3.79 -12.04 9.68
N ALA A 24 3.28 -12.30 8.49
CA ALA A 24 2.66 -13.57 8.15
C ALA A 24 3.66 -14.73 8.21
N HIS A 25 4.90 -14.50 7.77
CA HIS A 25 5.95 -15.51 7.88
C HIS A 25 6.33 -15.79 9.33
N ALA A 26 6.45 -14.75 10.16
CA ALA A 26 6.75 -14.89 11.58
C ALA A 26 5.70 -15.74 12.31
N GLU A 27 4.41 -15.53 12.03
CA GLU A 27 3.33 -16.36 12.57
C GLU A 27 3.49 -17.82 12.15
N ARG A 28 3.75 -18.08 10.87
CA ARG A 28 3.91 -19.43 10.32
C ARG A 28 5.05 -20.21 10.98
N VAL A 29 6.18 -19.55 11.22
CA VAL A 29 7.36 -20.21 11.82
C VAL A 29 7.43 -20.04 13.35
N ARG A 30 6.39 -19.49 13.98
CA ARG A 30 6.31 -19.21 15.43
C ARG A 30 7.51 -18.38 15.91
N ASP A 31 7.74 -17.26 15.24
CA ASP A 31 8.76 -16.26 15.56
C ASP A 31 8.08 -14.88 15.70
N VAL A 32 8.82 -13.82 15.90
CA VAL A 32 8.33 -12.46 16.04
C VAL A 32 8.80 -11.59 14.86
N ALA A 33 7.92 -10.74 14.34
CA ALA A 33 8.29 -9.74 13.35
C ALA A 33 8.77 -8.47 14.05
N ILE A 34 10.00 -8.03 13.74
CA ILE A 34 10.61 -6.84 14.30
C ILE A 34 11.26 -6.04 13.19
N PHE A 35 11.06 -4.71 13.19
CA PHE A 35 11.48 -3.84 12.11
C PHE A 35 12.37 -2.70 12.62
N PRO A 36 13.22 -2.10 11.77
CA PRO A 36 13.83 -0.82 12.05
C PRO A 36 12.76 0.28 12.09
N ARG A 37 13.14 1.48 12.53
CA ARG A 37 12.21 2.62 12.56
C ARG A 37 11.57 2.84 11.19
N TRP A 38 10.24 2.88 11.20
CA TRP A 38 9.44 3.18 10.01
C TRP A 38 8.58 4.44 10.27
N PRO A 39 8.79 5.53 9.52
CA PRO A 39 8.12 6.81 9.81
C PRO A 39 6.60 6.76 9.76
N TYR A 40 6.05 5.85 8.97
CA TYR A 40 4.61 5.69 8.79
C TYR A 40 3.93 4.87 9.90
N ALA A 41 4.67 4.16 10.75
CA ALA A 41 4.11 3.29 11.79
C ALA A 41 3.10 3.99 12.71
N LYS A 42 3.30 5.28 12.99
CA LYS A 42 2.45 6.11 13.85
C LYS A 42 1.04 6.35 13.31
N TYR A 43 0.81 6.12 12.03
CA TYR A 43 -0.47 6.36 11.38
C TYR A 43 -1.41 5.16 11.44
N PHE A 44 -0.89 3.99 11.80
CA PHE A 44 -1.64 2.75 11.88
C PHE A 44 -2.09 2.42 13.30
N LYS A 45 -3.21 1.70 13.41
CA LYS A 45 -3.88 1.39 14.69
C LYS A 45 -3.04 0.49 15.58
N TYR A 46 -2.42 -0.53 15.00
CA TYR A 46 -1.63 -1.47 15.78
C TYR A 46 -0.14 -1.17 15.68
N PRO A 47 0.59 -1.29 16.80
CA PRO A 47 2.00 -1.00 16.82
C PRO A 47 2.77 -2.02 15.98
N ILE A 48 3.54 -1.52 15.03
CA ILE A 48 4.56 -2.29 14.34
C ILE A 48 5.79 -2.30 15.25
N THR A 49 6.18 -3.48 15.75
CA THR A 49 7.30 -3.60 16.70
C THR A 49 8.59 -3.13 16.05
N GLN A 50 9.19 -2.08 16.60
CA GLN A 50 10.39 -1.46 16.09
C GLN A 50 11.54 -1.59 17.09
N SER A 51 12.68 -2.11 16.63
CA SER A 51 13.90 -2.26 17.43
C SER A 51 15.13 -2.38 16.54
N ARG A 52 16.31 -2.50 17.14
CA ARG A 52 17.50 -2.93 16.41
C ARG A 52 17.27 -4.33 15.85
N ILE A 53 17.60 -4.52 14.58
CA ILE A 53 17.47 -5.82 13.91
C ILE A 53 18.80 -6.55 13.94
N ASN A 54 18.74 -7.85 14.26
CA ASN A 54 19.85 -8.78 14.14
C ASN A 54 19.31 -10.11 13.61
N TYR A 55 19.90 -10.66 12.58
CA TYR A 55 19.44 -11.87 11.92
C TYR A 55 20.61 -12.75 11.50
N SER A 56 20.39 -14.05 11.47
CA SER A 56 21.40 -15.05 11.12
C SER A 56 21.34 -15.51 9.66
N SER A 57 20.23 -15.24 8.97
CA SER A 57 20.04 -15.65 7.58
C SER A 57 19.33 -14.56 6.77
N LEU A 58 19.53 -14.60 5.45
CA LEU A 58 18.95 -13.68 4.49
C LEU A 58 18.22 -14.49 3.40
N PHE A 59 16.97 -14.14 3.17
CA PHE A 59 16.22 -14.60 1.99
C PHE A 59 16.10 -13.44 1.00
N VAL A 60 16.50 -13.67 -0.23
CA VAL A 60 16.38 -12.69 -1.32
C VAL A 60 15.31 -13.18 -2.30
N GLU A 61 14.29 -12.35 -2.54
CA GLU A 61 13.30 -12.58 -3.58
C GLU A 61 14.01 -12.47 -4.94
N LYS A 62 13.91 -13.50 -5.76
CA LYS A 62 14.62 -13.57 -7.04
C LYS A 62 13.80 -12.98 -8.18
N GLU A 63 12.48 -13.06 -8.09
CA GLU A 63 11.54 -12.65 -9.13
C GLU A 63 10.34 -11.96 -8.49
N PHE A 64 9.61 -11.14 -9.24
CA PHE A 64 8.39 -10.46 -8.78
C PHE A 64 7.17 -11.41 -8.67
N THR A 65 7.39 -12.70 -8.65
CA THR A 65 6.36 -13.72 -8.48
C THR A 65 6.45 -14.36 -7.11
N PHE A 66 5.33 -14.88 -6.62
CA PHE A 66 5.32 -15.58 -5.33
C PHE A 66 6.26 -16.77 -5.33
N SER A 67 7.13 -16.85 -4.32
CA SER A 67 7.96 -18.00 -4.02
C SER A 67 7.78 -18.42 -2.56
N LYS A 68 7.78 -19.73 -2.30
CA LYS A 68 7.65 -20.25 -0.94
C LYS A 68 8.85 -19.83 -0.09
N LEU A 69 8.59 -19.16 1.03
CA LEU A 69 9.63 -18.82 1.99
C LEU A 69 10.11 -20.08 2.75
N PRO A 70 11.40 -20.19 3.08
CA PRO A 70 11.92 -21.31 3.84
C PRO A 70 11.35 -21.30 5.27
N GLU A 71 11.15 -22.46 5.87
CA GLU A 71 10.68 -22.59 7.25
C GLU A 71 11.80 -22.31 8.28
N SER A 72 12.36 -21.11 8.18
CA SER A 72 13.47 -20.66 9.02
C SER A 72 13.06 -19.53 9.92
N ARG A 73 13.64 -19.51 11.12
CA ARG A 73 13.55 -18.41 12.08
C ARG A 73 14.77 -17.48 11.95
N ASN A 74 14.71 -16.34 12.61
CA ASN A 74 15.78 -15.36 12.68
C ASN A 74 16.34 -14.95 11.32
N MET A 75 15.45 -14.51 10.44
CA MET A 75 15.73 -14.25 9.02
C MET A 75 15.34 -12.83 8.62
N CYS A 76 16.17 -12.22 7.77
CA CYS A 76 15.82 -11.00 7.05
C CYS A 76 15.28 -11.38 5.67
N LEU A 77 14.14 -10.79 5.31
CA LEU A 77 13.63 -10.84 3.95
C LEU A 77 14.17 -9.65 3.16
N HIS A 78 14.48 -9.85 1.89
CA HIS A 78 14.94 -8.80 0.96
C HIS A 78 14.26 -8.98 -0.39
N GLY A 79 13.44 -8.01 -0.80
CA GLY A 79 12.63 -8.05 -2.00
C GLY A 79 11.44 -7.10 -1.90
N TYR A 80 10.51 -7.17 -2.83
CA TYR A 80 9.27 -6.37 -2.80
C TYR A 80 8.10 -7.12 -2.20
N PHE A 81 8.04 -8.44 -2.36
CA PHE A 81 6.98 -9.33 -1.86
C PHE A 81 5.56 -8.88 -2.26
N GLN A 82 5.42 -8.31 -3.46
CA GLN A 82 4.17 -7.72 -3.97
C GLN A 82 3.18 -8.79 -4.47
N SER A 83 2.86 -9.73 -3.58
CA SER A 83 1.82 -10.73 -3.81
C SER A 83 1.06 -11.00 -2.52
N GLU A 84 -0.26 -10.98 -2.57
CA GLU A 84 -1.11 -11.34 -1.43
C GLU A 84 -0.86 -12.77 -0.92
N LYS A 85 -0.33 -13.67 -1.79
CA LYS A 85 -0.02 -15.05 -1.44
C LYS A 85 0.96 -15.18 -0.29
N TYR A 86 1.75 -14.15 0.00
CA TYR A 86 2.66 -14.14 1.15
C TYR A 86 1.91 -14.00 2.48
N PHE A 87 0.73 -13.36 2.50
CA PHE A 87 0.04 -12.99 3.75
C PHE A 87 -1.48 -13.19 3.76
N LYS A 88 -2.11 -13.67 2.69
CA LYS A 88 -3.58 -13.86 2.61
C LYS A 88 -4.15 -14.73 3.72
N GLU A 89 -3.36 -15.67 4.26
CA GLU A 89 -3.74 -16.53 5.36
C GLU A 89 -3.54 -15.90 6.76
N CYS A 90 -3.12 -14.63 6.83
CA CYS A 90 -2.86 -13.91 8.06
C CYS A 90 -3.87 -12.76 8.25
N PRO A 91 -5.02 -12.98 8.92
CA PRO A 91 -6.07 -11.97 9.09
C PRO A 91 -5.58 -10.69 9.78
N LYS A 92 -4.58 -10.82 10.65
CA LYS A 92 -3.97 -9.73 11.39
C LYS A 92 -3.43 -8.60 10.50
N ILE A 93 -3.09 -8.88 9.22
CA ILE A 93 -2.59 -7.86 8.30
C ILE A 93 -3.63 -6.77 8.07
N LYS A 94 -4.90 -7.13 7.91
CA LYS A 94 -6.00 -6.16 7.78
C LYS A 94 -6.14 -5.26 9.01
N GLU A 95 -5.90 -5.80 10.19
CA GLU A 95 -5.98 -5.05 11.44
C GLU A 95 -4.79 -4.09 11.62
N ILE A 96 -3.57 -4.56 11.28
CA ILE A 96 -2.34 -3.77 11.43
C ILE A 96 -2.43 -2.47 10.65
N PHE A 97 -2.95 -2.51 9.42
CA PHE A 97 -2.99 -1.35 8.53
C PHE A 97 -4.26 -0.51 8.63
N GLN A 98 -5.11 -0.73 9.64
CA GLN A 98 -6.20 0.19 9.95
C GLN A 98 -5.66 1.56 10.43
N PRO A 99 -6.37 2.67 10.16
CA PRO A 99 -5.95 3.99 10.61
C PRO A 99 -5.90 4.06 12.15
N CYS A 100 -4.97 4.83 12.69
CA CYS A 100 -5.01 5.18 14.12
C CYS A 100 -6.26 6.01 14.44
N SER A 101 -6.67 6.03 15.69
CA SER A 101 -7.95 6.66 16.14
C SER A 101 -8.10 8.12 15.73
N PHE A 102 -7.01 8.87 15.63
CA PHE A 102 -7.03 10.26 15.17
C PHE A 102 -7.38 10.37 13.69
N LEU A 103 -6.75 9.57 12.83
CA LEU A 103 -7.02 9.56 11.39
C LEU A 103 -8.37 8.95 11.07
N ASP A 104 -8.79 7.92 11.79
CA ASP A 104 -10.10 7.32 11.62
C ASP A 104 -11.22 8.34 11.88
N LYS A 105 -11.07 9.20 12.89
CA LYS A 105 -12.01 10.29 13.16
C LYS A 105 -11.98 11.38 12.07
N LYS A 106 -10.80 11.74 11.58
CA LYS A 106 -10.65 12.74 10.51
C LYS A 106 -11.27 12.28 9.18
N THR A 107 -11.20 10.99 8.89
CA THR A 107 -11.75 10.38 7.67
C THR A 107 -13.14 9.77 7.89
N ALA A 108 -13.86 10.18 8.93
CA ALA A 108 -15.16 9.60 9.33
C ALA A 108 -16.36 10.09 8.49
N MET A 109 -16.13 10.68 7.33
CA MET A 109 -17.21 11.00 6.38
C MET A 109 -17.80 9.72 5.78
N ASP A 110 -19.05 9.81 5.36
CA ASP A 110 -19.71 8.74 4.60
C ASP A 110 -19.30 8.80 3.13
N TYR A 111 -18.63 7.75 2.67
CA TYR A 111 -18.21 7.55 1.29
C TYR A 111 -18.98 6.43 0.59
N SER A 112 -20.19 6.07 1.09
CA SER A 112 -21.10 5.13 0.43
C SER A 112 -21.41 5.62 -0.99
N GLY A 113 -21.49 4.72 -1.95
CA GLY A 113 -21.70 5.05 -3.37
C GLY A 113 -20.56 5.87 -4.00
N THR A 114 -19.40 5.96 -3.33
CA THR A 114 -18.23 6.67 -3.86
C THR A 114 -17.19 5.68 -4.37
N CYS A 115 -16.70 5.93 -5.58
CA CYS A 115 -15.54 5.24 -6.14
C CYS A 115 -14.31 6.14 -6.07
N SER A 116 -13.24 5.69 -5.41
CA SER A 116 -11.97 6.39 -5.45
C SER A 116 -11.25 6.14 -6.77
N ILE A 117 -10.70 7.19 -7.37
CA ILE A 117 -9.80 7.09 -8.54
C ILE A 117 -8.41 7.52 -8.08
N HIS A 118 -7.43 6.63 -8.18
CA HIS A 118 -6.04 7.00 -7.93
C HIS A 118 -5.25 7.12 -9.23
N VAL A 119 -4.76 8.32 -9.51
CA VAL A 119 -3.92 8.62 -10.68
C VAL A 119 -2.48 8.82 -10.22
N ARG A 120 -1.58 7.95 -10.69
CA ARG A 120 -0.14 8.02 -10.36
C ARG A 120 0.65 8.51 -11.56
N ARG A 121 1.28 9.68 -11.42
CA ARG A 121 2.06 10.33 -12.46
C ARG A 121 3.43 10.79 -11.97
N GLY A 122 3.53 11.61 -10.99
CA GLY A 122 4.71 12.18 -10.36
C GLY A 122 6.07 11.67 -10.86
N ASP A 123 6.72 10.81 -10.10
CA ASP A 123 7.99 10.19 -10.47
C ASP A 123 7.89 9.20 -11.66
N TYR A 124 6.69 8.68 -11.98
CA TYR A 124 6.50 7.78 -13.13
C TYR A 124 6.75 8.48 -14.47
N ILE A 125 6.52 9.79 -14.57
CA ILE A 125 6.83 10.56 -15.78
C ILE A 125 8.33 10.47 -16.09
N GLN A 126 9.18 10.62 -15.07
CA GLN A 126 10.64 10.57 -15.23
C GLN A 126 11.16 9.12 -15.33
N LEU A 127 10.43 8.16 -14.79
CA LEU A 127 10.79 6.73 -14.75
C LEU A 127 9.97 5.90 -15.74
N SER A 128 9.49 6.49 -16.82
CA SER A 128 8.60 5.84 -17.81
C SER A 128 9.19 4.58 -18.47
N ASN A 129 10.50 4.42 -18.47
CA ASN A 129 11.19 3.19 -18.91
C ASN A 129 10.99 2.01 -17.92
N TYR A 130 10.66 2.28 -16.66
CA TYR A 130 10.46 1.27 -15.60
C TYR A 130 9.02 1.16 -15.15
N HIS A 131 8.27 2.27 -15.17
CA HIS A 131 6.89 2.35 -14.72
C HIS A 131 6.03 2.87 -15.85
N ARG A 132 5.16 2.01 -16.39
CA ARG A 132 4.19 2.44 -17.38
C ARG A 132 3.23 3.48 -16.78
N LEU A 133 3.14 4.64 -17.40
CA LEU A 133 2.04 5.57 -17.16
C LEU A 133 0.75 4.96 -17.70
N LEU A 134 -0.29 4.96 -16.90
CA LEU A 134 -1.62 4.59 -17.36
C LEU A 134 -2.21 5.78 -18.13
N ASP A 135 -2.76 5.48 -19.31
CA ASP A 135 -3.40 6.47 -20.16
C ASP A 135 -4.75 6.89 -19.56
N ILE A 136 -5.23 8.07 -19.96
CA ILE A 136 -6.52 8.58 -19.49
C ILE A 136 -7.68 7.63 -19.85
N GLU A 137 -7.57 6.97 -20.99
CA GLU A 137 -8.56 6.02 -21.51
C GLU A 137 -8.80 4.88 -20.53
N TYR A 138 -7.77 4.39 -19.84
CA TYR A 138 -7.93 3.37 -18.80
C TYR A 138 -8.90 3.82 -17.71
N TYR A 139 -8.74 5.05 -17.23
CA TYR A 139 -9.58 5.59 -16.16
C TYR A 139 -11.00 5.87 -16.65
N LEU A 140 -11.14 6.48 -17.83
CA LEU A 140 -12.46 6.79 -18.40
C LEU A 140 -13.26 5.51 -18.68
N MET A 141 -12.65 4.48 -19.25
CA MET A 141 -13.29 3.18 -19.46
C MET A 141 -13.71 2.53 -18.14
N ALA A 142 -12.88 2.61 -17.09
CA ALA A 142 -13.22 2.08 -15.79
C ALA A 142 -14.36 2.86 -15.11
N MET A 143 -14.42 4.18 -15.31
CA MET A 143 -15.51 5.02 -14.82
C MET A 143 -16.84 4.69 -15.51
N ASP A 144 -16.81 4.47 -16.82
CA ASP A 144 -18.00 4.11 -17.62
C ASP A 144 -18.63 2.76 -17.18
N MET A 145 -17.86 1.91 -16.51
CA MET A 145 -18.35 0.63 -15.98
C MET A 145 -19.04 0.75 -14.62
N MET A 146 -19.06 1.94 -14.02
CA MET A 146 -19.50 2.16 -12.64
C MET A 146 -20.57 3.24 -12.55
N ASP A 147 -21.63 2.96 -11.81
CA ASP A 147 -22.62 3.97 -11.40
C ASP A 147 -22.26 4.45 -9.98
N SER A 148 -21.35 5.41 -9.90
CA SER A 148 -20.78 5.89 -8.65
C SER A 148 -20.45 7.38 -8.70
N ARG A 149 -20.43 8.02 -7.56
CA ARG A 149 -19.77 9.31 -7.39
C ARG A 149 -18.25 9.09 -7.38
N PHE A 150 -17.51 9.88 -8.13
CA PHE A 150 -16.06 9.71 -8.27
C PHE A 150 -15.28 10.73 -7.45
N LEU A 151 -14.33 10.24 -6.64
CA LEU A 151 -13.40 11.02 -5.84
C LEU A 151 -11.97 10.72 -6.29
N LEU A 152 -11.28 11.72 -6.85
CA LEU A 152 -9.99 11.53 -7.50
C LEU A 152 -8.84 12.00 -6.59
N PHE A 153 -7.84 11.15 -6.48
CA PHE A 153 -6.59 11.34 -5.73
C PHE A 153 -5.40 11.26 -6.70
N SER A 154 -4.45 12.17 -6.57
CA SER A 154 -3.26 12.15 -7.44
C SER A 154 -2.09 12.91 -6.84
N ASP A 155 -0.88 12.49 -7.19
CA ASP A 155 0.36 13.25 -7.00
C ASP A 155 0.59 14.31 -8.11
N ASP A 156 -0.30 14.38 -9.11
CA ASP A 156 -0.34 15.40 -10.19
C ASP A 156 -1.77 15.92 -10.37
N ILE A 157 -2.29 16.56 -9.33
CA ILE A 157 -3.69 17.02 -9.29
C ILE A 157 -4.01 18.06 -10.38
N ASN A 158 -3.01 18.86 -10.79
CA ASN A 158 -3.20 19.89 -11.81
C ASN A 158 -3.44 19.26 -13.19
N TRP A 159 -2.70 18.23 -13.52
CA TRP A 159 -2.95 17.47 -14.74
C TRP A 159 -4.33 16.80 -14.69
N CYS A 160 -4.70 16.24 -13.55
CA CYS A 160 -6.01 15.60 -13.39
C CYS A 160 -7.16 16.59 -13.62
N LYS A 161 -7.09 17.80 -13.07
CA LYS A 161 -8.11 18.86 -13.27
C LYS A 161 -8.29 19.28 -14.72
N GLN A 162 -7.27 19.11 -15.56
CA GLN A 162 -7.33 19.44 -16.99
C GLN A 162 -7.90 18.29 -17.82
N ASN A 163 -7.85 17.06 -17.33
CA ASN A 163 -8.14 15.86 -18.11
C ASN A 163 -9.39 15.10 -17.65
N PHE A 164 -9.87 15.30 -16.41
CA PHE A 164 -11.04 14.63 -15.88
C PHE A 164 -12.20 15.61 -15.68
N GLY A 165 -13.37 15.26 -16.23
CA GLY A 165 -14.65 15.91 -15.95
C GLY A 165 -15.54 15.04 -15.08
N GLY A 166 -16.49 15.65 -14.35
CA GLY A 166 -17.48 14.90 -13.59
C GLY A 166 -16.94 14.19 -12.34
N VAL A 167 -15.78 14.60 -11.83
CA VAL A 167 -15.16 14.04 -10.62
C VAL A 167 -14.94 15.10 -9.56
N GLU A 168 -15.00 14.70 -8.29
CA GLU A 168 -14.52 15.51 -7.18
C GLU A 168 -13.02 15.25 -6.99
N PHE A 169 -12.25 16.29 -6.66
CA PHE A 169 -10.82 16.19 -6.41
C PHE A 169 -10.53 16.26 -4.92
N TYR A 170 -9.80 15.27 -4.41
CA TYR A 170 -9.34 15.26 -3.03
C TYR A 170 -7.82 15.33 -2.97
N HIS A 171 -7.29 16.24 -2.20
CA HIS A 171 -5.85 16.41 -2.04
C HIS A 171 -5.56 17.15 -0.73
N GLU A 172 -5.13 16.42 0.26
CA GLU A 172 -4.62 16.94 1.53
C GLU A 172 -3.15 16.53 1.71
N ASP A 173 -2.90 15.59 2.61
CA ASP A 173 -1.61 14.94 2.75
C ASP A 173 -1.69 13.45 2.38
N GLN A 174 -0.53 12.85 2.13
CA GLN A 174 -0.44 11.47 1.69
C GLN A 174 -1.23 10.48 2.57
N MET A 175 -1.28 10.69 3.89
CA MET A 175 -1.96 9.76 4.79
C MET A 175 -3.45 10.01 4.83
N MET A 176 -3.88 11.27 4.74
CA MET A 176 -5.30 11.62 4.61
C MET A 176 -5.86 11.08 3.30
N ASP A 177 -5.16 11.28 2.18
CA ASP A 177 -5.55 10.74 0.88
C ASP A 177 -5.68 9.21 0.95
N PHE A 178 -4.69 8.52 1.56
CA PHE A 178 -4.67 7.07 1.70
C PHE A 178 -5.88 6.53 2.48
N PHE A 179 -6.12 7.07 3.67
CA PHE A 179 -7.21 6.59 4.52
C PHE A 179 -8.59 7.04 4.04
N THR A 180 -8.68 8.16 3.32
CA THR A 180 -9.93 8.56 2.64
C THR A 180 -10.25 7.60 1.50
N MET A 181 -9.26 7.21 0.67
CA MET A 181 -9.46 6.17 -0.33
C MET A 181 -9.97 4.86 0.28
N MET A 182 -9.40 4.41 1.41
CA MET A 182 -9.83 3.19 2.11
C MET A 182 -11.29 3.22 2.57
N LYS A 183 -11.92 4.40 2.69
CA LYS A 183 -13.33 4.54 3.08
C LYS A 183 -14.29 4.52 1.89
N CYS A 184 -13.79 4.65 0.67
CA CYS A 184 -14.62 4.56 -0.52
C CYS A 184 -15.09 3.12 -0.73
N GLU A 185 -16.28 3.00 -1.33
CA GLU A 185 -16.91 1.68 -1.54
C GLU A 185 -16.28 0.92 -2.72
N ASN A 186 -15.85 1.65 -3.75
CA ASN A 186 -15.23 1.11 -4.94
C ASN A 186 -13.91 1.83 -5.27
N HIS A 187 -13.06 1.19 -6.08
CA HIS A 187 -11.73 1.70 -6.37
C HIS A 187 -11.31 1.50 -7.81
N ILE A 188 -10.88 2.58 -8.47
CA ILE A 188 -10.12 2.54 -9.72
C ILE A 188 -8.67 2.86 -9.37
N ILE A 189 -7.82 1.84 -9.38
CA ILE A 189 -6.44 1.95 -8.89
C ILE A 189 -5.43 2.17 -10.02
N ALA A 190 -4.37 2.90 -9.75
CA ALA A 190 -3.19 2.91 -10.60
C ALA A 190 -2.35 1.63 -10.37
N ASN A 191 -1.34 1.40 -11.22
CA ASN A 191 -0.31 0.38 -11.03
C ASN A 191 0.67 0.76 -9.90
N SER A 192 0.12 1.07 -8.73
CA SER A 192 0.83 1.57 -7.56
C SER A 192 0.48 0.74 -6.32
N SER A 193 1.50 0.28 -5.59
CA SER A 193 1.33 -0.39 -4.32
C SER A 193 0.58 0.46 -3.27
N TYR A 194 0.61 1.78 -3.41
CA TYR A 194 -0.13 2.71 -2.56
C TYR A 194 -1.64 2.54 -2.72
N SER A 195 -2.17 2.62 -3.94
CA SER A 195 -3.59 2.43 -4.18
C SER A 195 -4.05 0.98 -4.05
N TRP A 196 -3.16 0.02 -4.27
CA TRP A 196 -3.46 -1.40 -4.01
C TRP A 196 -3.79 -1.65 -2.54
N TRP A 197 -3.06 -1.02 -1.61
CA TRP A 197 -3.33 -1.16 -0.17
C TRP A 197 -4.53 -0.35 0.30
N ALA A 198 -4.93 0.70 -0.43
CA ALA A 198 -6.11 1.48 -0.10
C ALA A 198 -7.41 0.79 -0.56
N ALA A 199 -7.36 -0.05 -1.58
CA ALA A 199 -8.46 -0.86 -2.10
C ALA A 199 -8.57 -2.21 -1.38
#